data_3ad044ba47731fb3d9563a3c063b4ac6
#
_entry.id   3ad044ba47731fb3d9563a3c063b4ac6
#
_cell.length_a   1.000
_cell.length_b   1.000
_cell.length_c   1.000
_cell.angle_alpha   90.00
_cell.angle_beta   90.00
_cell.angle_gamma   90.00
#
_symmetry.space_group_name_H-M   'P 1'
#
loop_
_entity.id
_entity.type
_entity.pdbx_description
1 polymer ?
#
loop_
_entity_poly.entity_id
_entity_poly.type
_entity_poly.pdbx_seq_one_letter_code
_entity_poly.pdbx_strand_id
1 'polypeptide(L)'
;MWENNSYKHSNLLDVLSRINNIVRSKKPIDETLMEIADSLHLQSSIISSSGICINYNNTQYISRNFTKKKICSTSHFTTKSDSRCKVDISSFKDKSKLSEEESDESQYLLDNIVGILNKYLSDFEDTKSKVKGNKLKANKKSNGPVNSRFLQKFLNKYTYNRDIYHDLMPFKVKEILLISSLYDAYSIESEGRFSEHMLGQYGQLNLTSFPRITGASSLKQAMELMKTRNFEMVIYMVGVDKITPLTICEHIKKEYPFIPIYLLLNNSSDISVFTDHVAEISFIDNIFTWTGDASIFFSIIKQLEDRINSENDTQLGMVRVILLVEDSPIYYSRYLSFLYKVIMEQTKRIINDVSTDELYKVLRMRARPKILLAKNYEEAVEIIDKYRHFLSCLITDVKFERNGEFDEKAGLRLLKYTQKKLKNLPTVLQSSDSSYSSIAVQNNSLFIHKHSDKLYKDFENFISNYLGFGDFTFKDEKGNVIAVAANMKEFESLIKKIPDNSLLFHASRNHFSMWIMARG
;
A
#
# COMPACT_ATOMS: atom_id res chain seq x y z
N MET A 1 -29.67 -14.44 -15.05
CA MET A 1 -29.79 -12.96 -15.11
C MET A 1 -28.75 -12.23 -14.24
N TRP A 2 -28.12 -12.89 -13.24
CA TRP A 2 -27.11 -12.29 -12.34
C TRP A 2 -25.66 -12.48 -12.80
N GLU A 3 -25.36 -13.43 -13.67
CA GLU A 3 -24.00 -13.68 -14.20
C GLU A 3 -23.50 -12.57 -15.15
N ASN A 4 -24.41 -11.89 -15.82
CA ASN A 4 -24.05 -10.78 -16.75
C ASN A 4 -23.62 -9.50 -16.03
N ASN A 5 -24.08 -9.22 -14.81
CA ASN A 5 -23.73 -7.97 -14.11
C ASN A 5 -22.32 -7.95 -13.51
N SER A 6 -21.81 -9.10 -13.06
CA SER A 6 -20.45 -9.18 -12.48
C SER A 6 -19.36 -9.00 -13.54
N TYR A 7 -19.53 -9.57 -14.73
CA TYR A 7 -18.63 -9.38 -15.88
C TYR A 7 -18.66 -7.95 -16.42
N LYS A 8 -19.82 -7.29 -16.40
CA LYS A 8 -19.98 -5.92 -16.89
C LYS A 8 -19.24 -4.90 -15.98
N HIS A 9 -19.34 -5.03 -14.65
CA HIS A 9 -18.63 -4.16 -13.70
C HIS A 9 -17.10 -4.32 -13.74
N SER A 10 -16.60 -5.54 -13.94
CA SER A 10 -15.17 -5.80 -14.10
C SER A 10 -14.58 -5.04 -15.30
N ASN A 11 -15.29 -5.03 -16.41
CA ASN A 11 -14.83 -4.39 -17.65
C ASN A 11 -14.90 -2.86 -17.60
N LEU A 12 -15.86 -2.30 -16.88
CA LEU A 12 -15.95 -0.87 -16.65
C LEU A 12 -14.77 -0.37 -15.80
N LEU A 13 -14.42 -1.11 -14.76
CA LEU A 13 -13.27 -0.81 -13.90
C LEU A 13 -11.94 -0.91 -14.69
N ASP A 14 -11.83 -1.86 -15.60
CA ASP A 14 -10.66 -1.99 -16.48
C ASP A 14 -10.49 -0.79 -17.42
N VAL A 15 -11.59 -0.30 -18.01
CA VAL A 15 -11.58 0.90 -18.85
C VAL A 15 -11.15 2.11 -18.04
N LEU A 16 -11.74 2.33 -16.86
CA LEU A 16 -11.41 3.46 -16.00
C LEU A 16 -9.97 3.37 -15.46
N SER A 17 -9.47 2.16 -15.16
CA SER A 17 -8.08 1.93 -14.78
C SER A 17 -7.11 2.29 -15.91
N ARG A 18 -7.40 1.91 -17.15
CA ARG A 18 -6.60 2.28 -18.33
C ARG A 18 -6.58 3.79 -18.54
N ILE A 19 -7.72 4.45 -18.48
CA ILE A 19 -7.81 5.92 -18.60
C ILE A 19 -6.97 6.60 -17.52
N ASN A 20 -7.03 6.12 -16.27
CA ASN A 20 -6.19 6.63 -15.20
C ASN A 20 -4.68 6.43 -15.48
N ASN A 21 -4.29 5.30 -16.05
CA ASN A 21 -2.89 5.03 -16.41
C ASN A 21 -2.42 5.93 -17.56
N ILE A 22 -3.27 6.17 -18.57
CA ILE A 22 -2.98 7.10 -19.68
C ILE A 22 -2.79 8.51 -19.14
N VAL A 23 -3.68 9.00 -18.27
CA VAL A 23 -3.58 10.33 -17.64
C VAL A 23 -2.29 10.47 -16.81
N ARG A 24 -1.80 9.38 -16.21
CA ARG A 24 -0.55 9.37 -15.42
C ARG A 24 0.72 9.31 -16.26
N SER A 25 0.65 8.97 -17.53
CA SER A 25 1.82 8.75 -18.41
C SER A 25 2.62 10.00 -18.76
N LYS A 26 2.16 11.22 -18.35
CA LYS A 26 2.78 12.53 -18.59
C LYS A 26 3.07 12.85 -20.05
N LYS A 27 2.30 12.29 -20.97
CA LYS A 27 2.36 12.61 -22.41
C LYS A 27 1.81 14.01 -22.69
N PRO A 28 2.08 14.57 -23.89
CA PRO A 28 1.42 15.79 -24.34
C PRO A 28 -0.10 15.66 -24.27
N ILE A 29 -0.80 16.78 -24.01
CA ILE A 29 -2.26 16.77 -23.80
C ILE A 29 -3.02 16.16 -24.97
N ASP A 30 -2.59 16.49 -26.21
CA ASP A 30 -3.24 16.03 -27.43
C ASP A 30 -3.11 14.51 -27.59
N GLU A 31 -1.93 13.95 -27.30
CA GLU A 31 -1.71 12.50 -27.28
C GLU A 31 -2.50 11.82 -26.18
N THR A 32 -2.54 12.41 -24.99
CA THR A 32 -3.29 11.87 -23.85
C THR A 32 -4.77 11.80 -24.13
N LEU A 33 -5.38 12.88 -24.65
CA LEU A 33 -6.81 12.94 -24.95
C LEU A 33 -7.18 12.00 -26.12
N MET A 34 -6.31 11.86 -27.11
CA MET A 34 -6.51 10.91 -28.20
C MET A 34 -6.41 9.47 -27.74
N GLU A 35 -5.44 9.14 -26.90
CA GLU A 35 -5.24 7.81 -26.33
C GLU A 35 -6.41 7.40 -25.41
N ILE A 36 -6.97 8.37 -24.65
CA ILE A 36 -8.19 8.16 -23.87
C ILE A 36 -9.37 7.85 -24.79
N ALA A 37 -9.53 8.60 -25.88
CA ALA A 37 -10.57 8.35 -26.85
C ALA A 37 -10.44 6.96 -27.49
N ASP A 38 -9.24 6.54 -27.88
CA ASP A 38 -8.98 5.24 -28.46
C ASP A 38 -9.07 4.07 -27.46
N SER A 39 -8.88 4.30 -26.18
CA SER A 39 -8.93 3.25 -25.14
C SER A 39 -10.30 2.57 -25.02
N LEU A 40 -11.38 3.27 -25.37
CA LEU A 40 -12.75 2.74 -25.37
C LEU A 40 -13.03 1.82 -26.57
N HIS A 41 -12.25 1.91 -27.63
CA HIS A 41 -12.45 1.10 -28.83
C HIS A 41 -12.10 -0.40 -28.61
N LEU A 42 -11.20 -0.72 -27.71
CA LEU A 42 -10.64 -2.07 -27.55
C LEU A 42 -11.56 -3.07 -26.82
N GLN A 43 -12.70 -2.60 -26.24
CA GLN A 43 -13.58 -3.46 -25.44
C GLN A 43 -15.07 -3.36 -25.81
N SER A 44 -15.36 -3.05 -27.05
CA SER A 44 -16.71 -2.78 -27.57
C SER A 44 -17.73 -3.94 -27.51
N SER A 45 -17.34 -5.13 -27.05
CA SER A 45 -18.27 -6.28 -26.98
C SER A 45 -19.11 -6.37 -25.70
N ILE A 46 -18.86 -5.49 -24.71
CA ILE A 46 -19.39 -5.68 -23.35
C ILE A 46 -20.15 -4.44 -22.83
N ILE A 47 -19.80 -3.25 -23.32
CA ILE A 47 -20.55 -2.01 -23.06
C ILE A 47 -21.26 -1.64 -24.35
N SER A 48 -22.54 -1.27 -24.27
CA SER A 48 -23.33 -0.82 -25.45
C SER A 48 -22.77 0.43 -26.11
N SER A 49 -21.65 0.96 -25.60
CA SER A 49 -20.95 2.14 -26.10
C SER A 49 -20.03 1.80 -27.26
N SER A 50 -20.14 2.51 -28.38
CA SER A 50 -19.33 2.30 -29.58
C SER A 50 -18.11 3.21 -29.69
N GLY A 51 -18.13 4.36 -29.01
CA GLY A 51 -17.03 5.31 -29.06
C GLY A 51 -17.26 6.57 -28.28
N ILE A 52 -16.23 7.39 -28.15
CA ILE A 52 -16.23 8.66 -27.44
C ILE A 52 -15.70 9.80 -28.31
N CYS A 53 -16.23 10.99 -28.09
CA CYS A 53 -15.70 12.24 -28.61
C CYS A 53 -15.46 13.21 -27.45
N ILE A 54 -14.23 13.65 -27.29
CA ILE A 54 -13.83 14.66 -26.30
C ILE A 54 -13.58 15.96 -27.06
N ASN A 55 -14.31 17.02 -26.76
CA ASN A 55 -14.07 18.35 -27.31
C ASN A 55 -13.50 19.23 -26.20
N TYR A 56 -12.24 19.62 -26.36
CA TYR A 56 -11.54 20.49 -25.42
C TYR A 56 -10.95 21.69 -26.16
N ASN A 57 -11.32 22.91 -25.76
CA ASN A 57 -10.88 24.16 -26.37
C ASN A 57 -11.03 24.18 -27.91
N ASN A 58 -12.18 23.75 -28.42
CA ASN A 58 -12.52 23.63 -29.84
C ASN A 58 -11.75 22.58 -30.64
N THR A 59 -10.88 21.78 -30.01
CA THR A 59 -10.23 20.63 -30.63
C THR A 59 -11.01 19.36 -30.29
N GLN A 60 -11.24 18.51 -31.29
CA GLN A 60 -12.01 17.27 -31.13
C GLN A 60 -11.07 16.06 -31.18
N TYR A 61 -11.15 15.21 -30.15
CA TYR A 61 -10.46 13.92 -30.04
C TYR A 61 -11.51 12.82 -30.13
N ILE A 62 -11.50 12.05 -31.23
CA ILE A 62 -12.59 11.16 -31.60
C ILE A 62 -12.06 9.75 -31.74
N SER A 63 -12.67 8.80 -31.02
CA SER A 63 -12.37 7.37 -31.21
C SER A 63 -12.83 6.89 -32.59
N ARG A 64 -12.15 5.84 -33.12
CA ARG A 64 -12.41 5.29 -34.47
C ARG A 64 -13.85 4.88 -34.74
N ASN A 65 -14.58 4.47 -33.69
CA ASN A 65 -15.96 3.96 -33.80
C ASN A 65 -17.01 4.96 -33.36
N PHE A 66 -16.66 6.20 -33.12
CA PHE A 66 -17.62 7.21 -32.70
C PHE A 66 -18.57 7.60 -33.85
N THR A 67 -19.86 7.59 -33.56
CA THR A 67 -20.91 7.95 -34.54
C THR A 67 -21.79 9.05 -33.99
N LYS A 68 -21.71 10.25 -34.57
CA LYS A 68 -22.51 11.43 -34.13
C LYS A 68 -24.03 11.19 -34.10
N LYS A 69 -24.56 10.37 -35.04
CA LYS A 69 -25.98 10.03 -35.10
C LYS A 69 -26.49 9.13 -33.98
N LYS A 70 -25.57 8.49 -33.23
CA LYS A 70 -25.88 7.50 -32.19
C LYS A 70 -25.39 7.92 -30.81
N ILE A 71 -25.31 9.21 -30.54
CA ILE A 71 -24.91 9.72 -29.21
C ILE A 71 -26.00 9.34 -28.20
N CYS A 72 -25.61 8.59 -27.18
CA CYS A 72 -26.47 8.13 -26.09
C CYS A 72 -26.33 8.99 -24.83
N SER A 73 -25.12 9.47 -24.53
CA SER A 73 -24.87 10.28 -23.34
C SER A 73 -23.94 11.46 -23.68
N THR A 74 -24.17 12.61 -23.05
CA THR A 74 -23.41 13.84 -23.25
C THR A 74 -23.22 14.54 -21.90
N SER A 75 -21.99 15.01 -21.62
CA SER A 75 -21.70 15.85 -20.47
C SER A 75 -20.86 17.06 -20.86
N HIS A 76 -21.07 18.16 -20.14
CA HIS A 76 -20.34 19.41 -20.29
C HIS A 76 -19.74 19.79 -18.95
N PHE A 77 -18.47 20.23 -18.93
CA PHE A 77 -17.87 20.81 -17.75
C PHE A 77 -16.90 21.93 -18.12
N THR A 78 -16.61 22.78 -17.17
CA THR A 78 -15.60 23.83 -17.27
C THR A 78 -14.47 23.54 -16.31
N THR A 79 -13.23 23.69 -16.77
CA THR A 79 -12.06 23.57 -15.91
C THR A 79 -11.93 24.80 -15.01
N LYS A 80 -11.04 24.75 -14.02
CA LYS A 80 -10.76 25.88 -13.13
C LYS A 80 -10.30 27.16 -13.86
N SER A 81 -9.71 27.02 -15.03
CA SER A 81 -9.26 28.12 -15.89
C SER A 81 -10.30 28.55 -16.93
N ASP A 82 -11.56 28.21 -16.72
CA ASP A 82 -12.71 28.54 -17.59
C ASP A 82 -12.65 27.95 -19.00
N SER A 83 -11.83 26.91 -19.21
CA SER A 83 -11.82 26.15 -20.47
C SER A 83 -13.01 25.21 -20.55
N ARG A 84 -13.72 25.24 -21.69
CA ARG A 84 -14.91 24.39 -21.90
C ARG A 84 -14.53 23.03 -22.43
N CYS A 85 -15.07 21.99 -21.83
CA CYS A 85 -14.95 20.62 -22.29
C CYS A 85 -16.34 19.99 -22.48
N LYS A 86 -16.50 19.26 -23.58
CA LYS A 86 -17.69 18.47 -23.88
C LYS A 86 -17.28 17.04 -24.16
N VAL A 87 -17.95 16.09 -23.55
CA VAL A 87 -17.73 14.65 -23.78
C VAL A 87 -19.03 14.01 -24.26
N ASP A 88 -18.97 13.38 -25.42
CA ASP A 88 -20.08 12.64 -26.01
C ASP A 88 -19.72 11.17 -26.11
N ILE A 89 -20.60 10.27 -25.65
CA ILE A 89 -20.50 8.82 -25.86
C ILE A 89 -21.54 8.38 -26.86
N SER A 90 -21.13 7.57 -27.86
CA SER A 90 -22.02 6.95 -28.84
C SER A 90 -22.27 5.48 -28.53
N SER A 91 -23.42 4.94 -28.92
CA SER A 91 -23.80 3.53 -28.79
C SER A 91 -23.76 2.82 -30.14
N PHE A 92 -23.68 1.49 -30.11
CA PHE A 92 -23.88 0.63 -31.31
C PHE A 92 -25.34 0.65 -31.77
N LYS A 93 -26.27 0.81 -30.83
CA LYS A 93 -27.72 0.88 -31.08
C LYS A 93 -28.18 2.33 -31.23
N ASP A 94 -29.32 2.56 -31.89
CA ASP A 94 -29.96 3.86 -31.90
C ASP A 94 -30.53 4.17 -30.50
N LYS A 95 -30.52 5.43 -30.10
CA LYS A 95 -30.93 5.88 -28.77
C LYS A 95 -32.36 5.40 -28.37
N SER A 96 -33.26 5.28 -29.35
CA SER A 96 -34.62 4.78 -29.15
C SER A 96 -34.74 3.28 -28.91
N LYS A 97 -33.65 2.54 -29.06
CA LYS A 97 -33.56 1.06 -28.89
C LYS A 97 -32.68 0.65 -27.72
N LEU A 98 -32.18 1.59 -26.92
CA LEU A 98 -31.43 1.32 -25.71
C LEU A 98 -32.39 0.99 -24.57
N SER A 99 -32.05 -0.04 -23.79
CA SER A 99 -32.73 -0.32 -22.52
C SER A 99 -32.38 0.75 -21.47
N GLU A 100 -33.18 0.87 -20.42
CA GLU A 100 -32.88 1.78 -19.29
C GLU A 100 -31.53 1.42 -18.69
N GLU A 101 -31.21 0.14 -18.46
CA GLU A 101 -29.93 -0.34 -17.94
C GLU A 101 -28.74 0.08 -18.83
N GLU A 102 -28.86 -0.04 -20.16
CA GLU A 102 -27.80 0.37 -21.10
C GLU A 102 -27.60 1.89 -21.11
N SER A 103 -28.65 2.65 -20.88
CA SER A 103 -28.61 4.12 -20.77
C SER A 103 -27.88 4.52 -19.48
N ASP A 104 -28.24 3.90 -18.36
CA ASP A 104 -27.64 4.17 -17.06
C ASP A 104 -26.15 3.78 -16.99
N GLU A 105 -25.77 2.64 -17.60
CA GLU A 105 -24.37 2.24 -17.74
C GLU A 105 -23.54 3.26 -18.54
N SER A 106 -24.11 3.75 -19.67
CA SER A 106 -23.46 4.76 -20.49
C SER A 106 -23.31 6.09 -19.76
N GLN A 107 -24.29 6.47 -18.96
CA GLN A 107 -24.24 7.68 -18.14
C GLN A 107 -23.22 7.54 -17.01
N TYR A 108 -23.20 6.41 -16.32
CA TYR A 108 -22.23 6.12 -15.26
C TYR A 108 -20.79 6.14 -15.78
N LEU A 109 -20.54 5.56 -16.96
CA LEU A 109 -19.23 5.61 -17.63
C LEU A 109 -18.84 7.05 -17.94
N LEU A 110 -19.77 7.83 -18.49
CA LEU A 110 -19.55 9.23 -18.83
C LEU A 110 -19.17 10.06 -17.60
N ASP A 111 -19.90 9.92 -16.51
CA ASP A 111 -19.67 10.69 -15.27
C ASP A 111 -18.29 10.40 -14.67
N ASN A 112 -17.85 9.15 -14.70
CA ASN A 112 -16.50 8.77 -14.25
C ASN A 112 -15.40 9.33 -15.16
N ILE A 113 -15.57 9.24 -16.49
CA ILE A 113 -14.62 9.81 -17.45
C ILE A 113 -14.53 11.33 -17.28
N VAL A 114 -15.65 11.99 -17.12
CA VAL A 114 -15.73 13.44 -16.88
C VAL A 114 -15.01 13.82 -15.59
N GLY A 115 -15.19 13.05 -14.51
CA GLY A 115 -14.48 13.26 -13.26
C GLY A 115 -12.95 13.18 -13.41
N ILE A 116 -12.46 12.18 -14.13
CA ILE A 116 -11.02 11.99 -14.42
C ILE A 116 -10.49 13.11 -15.30
N LEU A 117 -11.20 13.45 -16.38
CA LEU A 117 -10.80 14.50 -17.32
C LEU A 117 -10.81 15.88 -16.68
N ASN A 118 -11.82 16.21 -15.89
CA ASN A 118 -11.89 17.50 -15.19
C ASN A 118 -10.70 17.72 -14.27
N LYS A 119 -10.36 16.68 -13.52
CA LYS A 119 -9.17 16.70 -12.65
C LYS A 119 -7.87 16.85 -13.46
N TYR A 120 -7.70 16.05 -14.50
CA TYR A 120 -6.51 16.08 -15.35
C TYR A 120 -6.31 17.43 -16.05
N LEU A 121 -7.35 17.94 -16.69
CA LEU A 121 -7.30 19.21 -17.43
C LEU A 121 -7.07 20.41 -16.50
N SER A 122 -7.71 20.41 -15.32
CA SER A 122 -7.48 21.45 -14.31
C SER A 122 -6.03 21.43 -13.80
N ASP A 123 -5.46 20.26 -13.51
CA ASP A 123 -4.07 20.13 -13.09
C ASP A 123 -3.07 20.54 -14.21
N PHE A 124 -3.40 20.24 -15.46
CA PHE A 124 -2.60 20.62 -16.63
C PHE A 124 -2.59 22.14 -16.85
N GLU A 125 -3.73 22.80 -16.74
CA GLU A 125 -3.86 24.25 -16.89
C GLU A 125 -3.18 25.01 -15.76
N ASP A 126 -3.31 24.53 -14.51
CA ASP A 126 -2.57 25.05 -13.35
C ASP A 126 -1.05 24.97 -13.56
N THR A 127 -0.58 23.95 -14.25
CA THR A 127 0.84 23.79 -14.57
C THR A 127 1.29 24.78 -15.65
N LYS A 128 0.45 25.02 -16.67
CA LYS A 128 0.72 26.02 -17.73
C LYS A 128 0.70 27.47 -17.22
N SER A 129 -0.20 27.80 -16.32
CA SER A 129 -0.27 29.15 -15.73
C SER A 129 0.96 29.46 -14.87
N LYS A 130 1.49 28.46 -14.13
CA LYS A 130 2.73 28.57 -13.35
C LYS A 130 3.97 28.73 -14.23
N VAL A 131 4.00 28.11 -15.41
CA VAL A 131 5.12 28.25 -16.37
C VAL A 131 5.13 29.62 -17.04
N LYS A 132 3.97 30.24 -17.30
CA LYS A 132 3.88 31.62 -17.85
C LYS A 132 4.25 32.70 -16.83
N GLY A 133 3.95 32.49 -15.54
CA GLY A 133 4.33 33.43 -14.45
C GLY A 133 5.82 33.43 -14.12
N ASN A 134 6.56 32.36 -14.45
CA ASN A 134 7.99 32.22 -14.11
C ASN A 134 8.97 32.70 -15.18
N LYS A 135 8.51 33.23 -16.33
CA LYS A 135 9.43 33.81 -17.34
C LYS A 135 10.02 35.17 -16.95
N LEU A 136 9.62 35.76 -15.83
CA LEU A 136 10.12 37.07 -15.37
C LEU A 136 11.09 37.02 -14.16
N LYS A 137 11.46 35.83 -13.66
CA LYS A 137 12.50 35.70 -12.61
C LYS A 137 13.34 34.43 -12.82
N ALA A 138 14.08 34.38 -13.93
CA ALA A 138 15.14 33.40 -14.12
C ALA A 138 16.46 34.01 -13.66
N ASN A 139 16.81 33.82 -12.39
CA ASN A 139 18.20 33.70 -11.91
C ASN A 139 18.20 33.43 -10.40
N LYS A 140 18.09 32.15 -10.05
CA LYS A 140 18.78 31.55 -8.89
C LYS A 140 18.56 30.06 -8.96
N LYS A 141 19.54 29.32 -9.46
CA LYS A 141 19.65 27.88 -9.26
C LYS A 141 19.80 27.63 -7.76
N SER A 142 18.72 27.22 -7.09
CA SER A 142 18.83 26.60 -5.78
C SER A 142 18.86 25.08 -5.99
N ASN A 143 20.05 24.51 -5.87
CA ASN A 143 20.25 23.08 -5.69
C ASN A 143 19.79 22.69 -4.26
N GLY A 144 18.48 22.77 -4.00
CA GLY A 144 17.88 22.21 -2.79
C GLY A 144 17.68 20.70 -2.95
N PRO A 145 17.83 19.91 -1.88
CA PRO A 145 17.62 18.47 -1.94
C PRO A 145 16.19 18.14 -2.41
N VAL A 146 16.05 17.04 -3.12
CA VAL A 146 14.80 16.56 -3.75
C VAL A 146 13.61 16.52 -2.78
N ASN A 147 13.87 16.34 -1.49
CA ASN A 147 12.88 16.37 -0.41
C ASN A 147 12.13 17.71 -0.27
N SER A 148 12.73 18.86 -0.64
CA SER A 148 12.04 20.15 -0.53
C SER A 148 10.89 20.32 -1.52
N ARG A 149 10.95 19.67 -2.69
CA ARG A 149 9.86 19.70 -3.67
C ARG A 149 8.65 18.86 -3.24
N PHE A 150 8.90 17.73 -2.57
CA PHE A 150 7.84 16.91 -2.01
C PHE A 150 7.18 17.59 -0.81
N LEU A 151 7.98 18.17 0.08
CA LEU A 151 7.49 18.95 1.21
C LEU A 151 6.66 20.16 0.75
N GLN A 152 7.11 20.89 -0.29
CA GLN A 152 6.34 22.00 -0.87
C GLN A 152 5.02 21.52 -1.52
N LYS A 153 5.01 20.36 -2.18
CA LYS A 153 3.76 19.78 -2.70
C LYS A 153 2.81 19.40 -1.56
N PHE A 154 3.34 18.86 -0.49
CA PHE A 154 2.59 18.52 0.71
C PHE A 154 2.01 19.78 1.37
N LEU A 155 2.82 20.78 1.66
CA LEU A 155 2.40 22.04 2.26
C LEU A 155 1.40 22.82 1.37
N ASN A 156 1.58 22.83 0.05
CA ASN A 156 0.64 23.45 -0.88
C ASN A 156 -0.70 22.72 -1.00
N LYS A 157 -0.76 21.45 -0.63
CA LYS A 157 -1.99 20.64 -0.63
C LYS A 157 -2.85 20.88 0.60
N TYR A 158 -2.23 21.32 1.70
CA TYR A 158 -2.92 21.64 2.97
C TYR A 158 -3.68 22.98 2.96
N THR A 159 -3.61 23.76 1.91
CA THR A 159 -4.33 25.03 1.80
C THR A 159 -5.83 24.87 1.47
N TYR A 160 -6.33 23.64 1.29
CA TYR A 160 -7.74 23.34 1.14
C TYR A 160 -8.23 22.50 2.33
N ASN A 161 -9.26 22.96 2.99
CA ASN A 161 -9.96 22.50 4.19
C ASN A 161 -10.32 20.98 4.31
N ARG A 162 -9.63 20.07 3.61
CA ARG A 162 -9.88 18.64 3.69
C ARG A 162 -8.67 17.94 4.30
N ASP A 163 -8.89 17.30 5.43
CA ASP A 163 -7.88 16.52 6.13
C ASP A 163 -7.43 15.32 5.27
N ILE A 164 -6.15 15.28 4.92
CA ILE A 164 -5.55 14.25 4.07
C ILE A 164 -5.73 12.83 4.61
N TYR A 165 -5.86 12.69 5.93
CA TYR A 165 -6.03 11.40 6.59
C TYR A 165 -7.31 10.67 6.18
N HIS A 166 -8.33 11.39 5.67
CA HIS A 166 -9.53 10.77 5.11
C HIS A 166 -9.24 9.99 3.82
N ASP A 167 -8.28 10.44 3.03
CA ASP A 167 -7.94 9.86 1.73
C ASP A 167 -6.89 8.74 1.85
N LEU A 168 -6.34 8.51 3.06
CA LEU A 168 -5.42 7.41 3.33
C LEU A 168 -6.16 6.11 3.62
N MET A 169 -5.53 5.00 3.28
CA MET A 169 -6.06 3.64 3.44
C MET A 169 -7.46 3.50 2.80
N PRO A 170 -7.62 3.77 1.49
CA PRO A 170 -8.90 3.59 0.82
C PRO A 170 -9.37 2.13 0.83
N PHE A 171 -8.45 1.18 0.75
CA PHE A 171 -8.75 -0.25 0.89
C PHE A 171 -8.66 -0.68 2.35
N LYS A 172 -9.71 -1.35 2.81
CA LYS A 172 -9.76 -2.01 4.13
C LYS A 172 -10.43 -3.36 3.96
N VAL A 173 -9.88 -4.36 4.62
CA VAL A 173 -10.52 -5.67 4.71
C VAL A 173 -11.73 -5.57 5.62
N LYS A 174 -12.91 -5.93 5.11
CA LYS A 174 -14.20 -5.87 5.82
C LYS A 174 -14.78 -7.25 6.06
N GLU A 175 -14.67 -8.15 5.08
CA GLU A 175 -15.20 -9.50 5.13
C GLU A 175 -14.09 -10.51 4.81
N ILE A 176 -13.91 -11.48 5.69
CA ILE A 176 -12.91 -12.55 5.56
C ILE A 176 -13.65 -13.89 5.54
N LEU A 177 -13.35 -14.72 4.55
CA LEU A 177 -13.75 -16.11 4.55
C LEU A 177 -12.66 -16.96 5.22
N LEU A 178 -12.97 -17.54 6.38
CA LEU A 178 -12.09 -18.48 7.07
C LEU A 178 -12.56 -19.91 6.78
N ILE A 179 -11.72 -20.66 6.08
CA ILE A 179 -11.98 -22.08 5.81
C ILE A 179 -11.15 -22.90 6.79
N SER A 180 -11.79 -23.74 7.60
CA SER A 180 -11.13 -24.58 8.59
C SER A 180 -11.93 -25.83 8.87
N SER A 181 -11.29 -26.88 9.41
CA SER A 181 -12.03 -27.99 9.97
C SER A 181 -12.88 -27.52 11.17
N LEU A 182 -13.94 -28.24 11.49
CA LEU A 182 -14.77 -27.94 12.68
C LEU A 182 -13.94 -28.00 13.97
N TYR A 183 -12.96 -28.87 14.02
CA TYR A 183 -12.05 -29.01 15.16
C TYR A 183 -11.13 -27.77 15.30
N ASP A 184 -10.51 -27.33 14.19
CA ASP A 184 -9.63 -26.18 14.20
C ASP A 184 -10.41 -24.89 14.52
N ALA A 185 -11.61 -24.73 13.97
CA ALA A 185 -12.49 -23.62 14.29
C ALA A 185 -12.84 -23.58 15.78
N TYR A 186 -13.17 -24.73 16.37
CA TYR A 186 -13.46 -24.85 17.79
C TYR A 186 -12.22 -24.58 18.66
N SER A 187 -11.04 -25.06 18.25
CA SER A 187 -9.78 -24.80 18.97
C SER A 187 -9.45 -23.30 19.01
N ILE A 188 -9.55 -22.60 17.87
CA ILE A 188 -9.31 -21.15 17.83
C ILE A 188 -10.28 -20.40 18.76
N GLU A 189 -11.55 -20.80 18.76
CA GLU A 189 -12.58 -20.14 19.57
C GLU A 189 -12.43 -20.47 21.05
N SER A 190 -12.06 -21.72 21.38
CA SER A 190 -11.89 -22.17 22.77
C SER A 190 -10.56 -21.74 23.40
N GLU A 191 -9.47 -21.73 22.64
CA GLU A 191 -8.13 -21.38 23.16
C GLU A 191 -7.94 -19.90 23.40
N GLY A 192 -8.74 -19.02 22.77
CA GLY A 192 -8.40 -17.62 22.87
C GLY A 192 -9.53 -16.62 22.83
N ARG A 193 -10.80 -17.06 22.87
CA ARG A 193 -11.84 -16.05 22.68
C ARG A 193 -11.47 -15.15 21.50
N PHE A 194 -11.18 -15.80 20.35
CA PHE A 194 -10.60 -15.18 19.16
C PHE A 194 -11.24 -13.84 18.81
N SER A 195 -12.57 -13.80 18.80
CA SER A 195 -13.31 -12.57 18.52
C SER A 195 -13.09 -11.50 19.57
N GLU A 196 -13.02 -11.85 20.86
CA GLU A 196 -12.77 -10.89 21.96
C GLU A 196 -11.33 -10.35 21.92
N HIS A 197 -10.35 -11.21 21.63
CA HIS A 197 -8.95 -10.80 21.54
C HIS A 197 -8.72 -9.87 20.36
N MET A 198 -9.28 -10.18 19.20
CA MET A 198 -9.20 -9.33 18.01
C MET A 198 -9.95 -8.01 18.22
N LEU A 199 -11.15 -8.03 18.76
CA LEU A 199 -11.88 -6.81 19.12
C LEU A 199 -11.11 -5.96 20.13
N GLY A 200 -10.47 -6.60 21.13
CA GLY A 200 -9.61 -5.93 22.08
C GLY A 200 -8.41 -5.25 21.42
N GLN A 201 -7.71 -5.93 20.51
CA GLN A 201 -6.59 -5.35 19.76
C GLN A 201 -7.04 -4.17 18.89
N TYR A 202 -8.12 -4.31 18.13
CA TYR A 202 -8.64 -3.22 17.29
C TYR A 202 -9.11 -2.03 18.13
N GLY A 203 -9.81 -2.27 19.25
CA GLY A 203 -10.23 -1.22 20.17
C GLY A 203 -9.05 -0.53 20.86
N GLN A 204 -8.08 -1.30 21.35
CA GLN A 204 -6.87 -0.75 21.96
C GLN A 204 -6.06 0.12 21.00
N LEU A 205 -6.08 -0.17 19.71
CA LEU A 205 -5.34 0.55 18.66
C LEU A 205 -6.14 1.66 17.98
N ASN A 206 -7.32 2.03 18.51
CA ASN A 206 -8.20 3.04 17.93
C ASN A 206 -8.54 2.77 16.46
N LEU A 207 -8.78 1.52 16.09
CA LEU A 207 -9.16 1.11 14.73
C LEU A 207 -10.68 1.04 14.61
N THR A 208 -11.24 1.68 13.61
CA THR A 208 -12.71 1.93 13.48
C THR A 208 -13.55 0.74 13.11
N SER A 209 -12.95 -0.32 12.54
CA SER A 209 -13.74 -1.45 12.08
C SER A 209 -12.95 -2.74 12.17
N PHE A 210 -13.48 -3.68 12.91
CA PHE A 210 -13.03 -5.06 12.90
C PHE A 210 -13.61 -5.77 11.67
N PRO A 211 -12.80 -6.51 10.89
CA PRO A 211 -13.32 -7.30 9.78
C PRO A 211 -14.24 -8.40 10.28
N ARG A 212 -15.33 -8.62 9.56
CA ARG A 212 -16.21 -9.74 9.84
C ARG A 212 -15.58 -11.03 9.34
N ILE A 213 -15.44 -12.01 10.21
CA ILE A 213 -14.95 -13.33 9.84
C ILE A 213 -16.14 -14.27 9.70
N THR A 214 -16.24 -14.92 8.53
CA THR A 214 -17.28 -15.90 8.24
C THR A 214 -16.62 -17.26 8.03
N GLY A 215 -16.99 -18.25 8.83
CA GLY A 215 -16.43 -19.59 8.77
C GLY A 215 -17.10 -20.47 7.72
N ALA A 216 -16.30 -21.33 7.06
CA ALA A 216 -16.77 -22.43 6.22
C ALA A 216 -15.97 -23.70 6.53
N SER A 217 -16.65 -24.85 6.58
CA SER A 217 -16.02 -26.15 6.87
C SER A 217 -15.86 -27.04 5.64
N SER A 218 -16.32 -26.60 4.48
CA SER A 218 -16.25 -27.37 3.23
C SER A 218 -16.21 -26.44 2.01
N LEU A 219 -15.72 -26.98 0.87
CA LEU A 219 -15.75 -26.27 -0.41
C LEU A 219 -17.18 -25.82 -0.77
N LYS A 220 -18.17 -26.69 -0.62
CA LYS A 220 -19.57 -26.39 -0.94
C LYS A 220 -20.06 -25.17 -0.16
N GLN A 221 -19.84 -25.15 1.15
CA GLN A 221 -20.23 -24.04 2.02
C GLN A 221 -19.47 -22.76 1.67
N ALA A 222 -18.15 -22.85 1.41
CA ALA A 222 -17.35 -21.72 0.99
C ALA A 222 -17.91 -21.10 -0.30
N MET A 223 -18.18 -21.90 -1.32
CA MET A 223 -18.72 -21.44 -2.61
C MET A 223 -20.13 -20.84 -2.49
N GLU A 224 -21.00 -21.41 -1.65
CA GLU A 224 -22.34 -20.85 -1.38
C GLU A 224 -22.22 -19.46 -0.70
N LEU A 225 -21.31 -19.32 0.25
CA LEU A 225 -21.06 -18.03 0.91
C LEU A 225 -20.49 -16.99 -0.06
N MET A 226 -19.53 -17.37 -0.92
CA MET A 226 -18.92 -16.48 -1.90
C MET A 226 -19.91 -16.03 -3.01
N LYS A 227 -20.96 -16.82 -3.29
CA LYS A 227 -22.04 -16.40 -4.20
C LYS A 227 -22.96 -15.33 -3.59
N THR A 228 -23.07 -15.31 -2.26
CA THR A 228 -24.02 -14.44 -1.55
C THR A 228 -23.37 -13.23 -0.90
N ARG A 229 -22.05 -13.25 -0.72
CA ARG A 229 -21.26 -12.21 -0.05
C ARG A 229 -19.96 -11.94 -0.78
N ASN A 230 -19.48 -10.72 -0.67
CA ASN A 230 -18.18 -10.31 -1.18
C ASN A 230 -17.15 -10.42 -0.05
N PHE A 231 -16.10 -11.18 -0.28
CA PHE A 231 -14.96 -11.30 0.62
C PHE A 231 -13.74 -10.61 0.01
N GLU A 232 -12.98 -9.88 0.81
CA GLU A 232 -11.73 -9.26 0.38
C GLU A 232 -10.54 -10.22 0.47
N MET A 233 -10.67 -11.32 1.22
CA MET A 233 -9.63 -12.35 1.32
C MET A 233 -10.20 -13.68 1.83
N VAL A 234 -9.49 -14.75 1.49
CA VAL A 234 -9.70 -16.10 2.04
C VAL A 234 -8.51 -16.49 2.89
N ILE A 235 -8.75 -16.98 4.09
CA ILE A 235 -7.75 -17.63 4.93
C ILE A 235 -8.13 -19.09 5.04
N TYR A 236 -7.26 -19.99 4.60
CA TYR A 236 -7.44 -21.42 4.77
C TYR A 236 -6.53 -21.93 5.89
N MET A 237 -7.13 -22.43 6.96
CA MET A 237 -6.40 -23.03 8.08
C MET A 237 -6.14 -24.52 7.79
N VAL A 238 -4.88 -24.87 7.67
CA VAL A 238 -4.45 -26.21 7.31
C VAL A 238 -4.28 -27.05 8.56
N GLY A 239 -5.15 -28.06 8.69
CA GLY A 239 -5.09 -29.06 9.76
C GLY A 239 -4.23 -30.28 9.38
N VAL A 240 -4.72 -31.48 9.72
CA VAL A 240 -4.01 -32.75 9.45
C VAL A 240 -3.98 -33.08 7.96
N ASP A 241 -5.07 -32.79 7.24
CA ASP A 241 -5.16 -33.01 5.80
C ASP A 241 -4.42 -31.90 5.03
N LYS A 242 -3.49 -32.28 4.16
CA LYS A 242 -2.63 -31.38 3.37
C LYS A 242 -3.05 -31.30 1.90
N ILE A 243 -3.88 -32.21 1.41
CA ILE A 243 -4.28 -32.31 -0.01
C ILE A 243 -5.56 -31.53 -0.28
N THR A 244 -6.59 -31.72 0.54
CA THR A 244 -7.88 -31.04 0.40
C THR A 244 -7.74 -29.51 0.38
N PRO A 245 -6.90 -28.87 1.21
CA PRO A 245 -6.65 -27.42 1.15
C PRO A 245 -6.23 -26.93 -0.23
N LEU A 246 -5.32 -27.64 -0.89
CA LEU A 246 -4.84 -27.27 -2.22
C LEU A 246 -5.96 -27.32 -3.25
N THR A 247 -6.72 -28.42 -3.27
CA THR A 247 -7.86 -28.59 -4.18
C THR A 247 -8.94 -27.52 -4.00
N ILE A 248 -9.24 -27.16 -2.75
CA ILE A 248 -10.23 -26.13 -2.42
C ILE A 248 -9.74 -24.75 -2.87
N CYS A 249 -8.50 -24.40 -2.53
CA CYS A 249 -7.91 -23.12 -2.90
C CYS A 249 -7.81 -22.96 -4.42
N GLU A 250 -7.40 -24.00 -5.14
CA GLU A 250 -7.37 -24.00 -6.60
C GLU A 250 -8.76 -23.76 -7.20
N HIS A 251 -9.78 -24.42 -6.69
CA HIS A 251 -11.16 -24.27 -7.14
C HIS A 251 -11.68 -22.84 -6.91
N ILE A 252 -11.42 -22.29 -5.72
CA ILE A 252 -11.78 -20.90 -5.40
C ILE A 252 -11.06 -19.94 -6.34
N LYS A 253 -9.76 -20.14 -6.57
CA LYS A 253 -8.98 -19.23 -7.43
C LYS A 253 -9.40 -19.28 -8.90
N LYS A 254 -9.89 -20.44 -9.39
CA LYS A 254 -10.47 -20.56 -10.74
C LYS A 254 -11.75 -19.74 -10.91
N GLU A 255 -12.64 -19.73 -9.92
CA GLU A 255 -13.89 -18.96 -9.97
C GLU A 255 -13.69 -17.49 -9.56
N TYR A 256 -12.77 -17.22 -8.65
CA TYR A 256 -12.46 -15.88 -8.11
C TYR A 256 -10.98 -15.54 -8.23
N PRO A 257 -10.45 -15.26 -9.43
CA PRO A 257 -9.01 -15.14 -9.69
C PRO A 257 -8.31 -14.02 -8.90
N PHE A 258 -9.03 -12.97 -8.54
CA PHE A 258 -8.48 -11.79 -7.90
C PHE A 258 -8.52 -11.82 -6.37
N ILE A 259 -9.24 -12.78 -5.77
CA ILE A 259 -9.30 -12.87 -4.31
C ILE A 259 -7.97 -13.41 -3.76
N PRO A 260 -7.33 -12.73 -2.82
CA PRO A 260 -6.13 -13.27 -2.19
C PRO A 260 -6.49 -14.46 -1.29
N ILE A 261 -5.73 -15.55 -1.46
CA ILE A 261 -5.86 -16.78 -0.68
C ILE A 261 -4.60 -17.00 0.13
N TYR A 262 -4.74 -17.04 1.44
CA TYR A 262 -3.66 -17.27 2.37
C TYR A 262 -3.82 -18.59 3.10
N LEU A 263 -2.76 -19.39 3.14
CA LEU A 263 -2.72 -20.57 4.00
C LEU A 263 -2.22 -20.18 5.38
N LEU A 264 -2.85 -20.71 6.40
CA LEU A 264 -2.41 -20.64 7.79
C LEU A 264 -2.11 -22.06 8.28
N LEU A 265 -0.83 -22.38 8.46
CA LEU A 265 -0.38 -23.69 8.88
C LEU A 265 -0.34 -23.78 10.41
N ASN A 266 -0.95 -24.81 10.97
CA ASN A 266 -0.94 -25.07 12.41
C ASN A 266 0.42 -25.59 12.90
N ASN A 267 1.20 -26.22 12.02
CA ASN A 267 2.50 -26.78 12.35
C ASN A 267 3.56 -26.27 11.37
N SER A 268 4.66 -25.78 11.90
CA SER A 268 5.79 -25.31 11.09
C SER A 268 6.50 -26.44 10.31
N SER A 269 6.38 -27.69 10.76
CA SER A 269 6.91 -28.85 10.02
C SER A 269 6.22 -29.08 8.68
N ASP A 270 5.02 -28.54 8.48
CA ASP A 270 4.24 -28.73 7.27
C ASP A 270 4.66 -27.77 6.13
N ILE A 271 5.53 -26.80 6.42
CA ILE A 271 5.97 -25.80 5.44
C ILE A 271 6.61 -26.46 4.22
N SER A 272 7.49 -27.44 4.43
CA SER A 272 8.18 -28.15 3.33
C SER A 272 7.18 -28.79 2.34
N VAL A 273 6.04 -29.32 2.85
CA VAL A 273 5.00 -29.90 2.00
C VAL A 273 4.44 -28.88 0.99
N PHE A 274 4.38 -27.60 1.37
CA PHE A 274 3.83 -26.54 0.53
C PHE A 274 4.91 -25.72 -0.21
N THR A 275 6.15 -25.64 0.31
CA THR A 275 7.21 -24.87 -0.33
C THR A 275 7.97 -25.67 -1.39
N ASP A 276 8.08 -26.99 -1.25
CA ASP A 276 8.75 -27.84 -2.24
C ASP A 276 7.98 -27.93 -3.57
N HIS A 277 6.68 -27.56 -3.55
CA HIS A 277 5.77 -27.54 -4.71
C HIS A 277 5.33 -26.14 -5.12
N VAL A 278 6.12 -25.10 -4.86
CA VAL A 278 5.75 -23.69 -5.10
C VAL A 278 5.27 -23.43 -6.54
N ALA A 279 5.86 -24.09 -7.54
CA ALA A 279 5.44 -23.95 -8.94
C ALA A 279 4.01 -24.50 -9.19
N GLU A 280 3.56 -25.46 -8.38
CA GLU A 280 2.25 -26.11 -8.51
C GLU A 280 1.15 -25.36 -7.73
N ILE A 281 1.54 -24.49 -6.78
CA ILE A 281 0.60 -23.77 -5.90
C ILE A 281 0.51 -22.28 -6.19
N SER A 282 0.67 -21.88 -7.46
CA SER A 282 0.60 -20.47 -7.91
C SER A 282 -0.74 -19.77 -7.58
N PHE A 283 -1.75 -20.53 -7.19
CA PHE A 283 -3.05 -20.03 -6.75
C PHE A 283 -3.06 -19.58 -5.28
N ILE A 284 -1.98 -19.81 -4.50
CA ILE A 284 -1.84 -19.35 -3.11
C ILE A 284 -0.97 -18.09 -3.10
N ASP A 285 -1.51 -17.00 -2.57
CA ASP A 285 -0.81 -15.72 -2.54
C ASP A 285 0.25 -15.67 -1.42
N ASN A 286 0.01 -16.29 -0.28
CA ASN A 286 0.98 -16.37 0.82
C ASN A 286 0.69 -17.53 1.80
N ILE A 287 1.71 -17.94 2.54
CA ILE A 287 1.64 -18.99 3.56
C ILE A 287 2.06 -18.38 4.89
N PHE A 288 1.27 -18.56 5.92
CA PHE A 288 1.59 -18.12 7.29
C PHE A 288 1.61 -19.31 8.23
N THR A 289 2.32 -19.17 9.34
CA THR A 289 2.34 -20.17 10.41
C THR A 289 1.61 -19.64 11.64
N TRP A 290 0.80 -20.51 12.25
CA TRP A 290 0.19 -20.22 13.53
C TRP A 290 1.26 -20.10 14.63
N THR A 291 1.23 -19.01 15.36
CA THR A 291 2.21 -18.71 16.41
C THR A 291 1.67 -18.92 17.82
N GLY A 292 0.48 -19.51 17.95
CA GLY A 292 -0.21 -19.67 19.24
C GLY A 292 -0.96 -18.43 19.71
N ASP A 293 -0.99 -17.35 18.90
CA ASP A 293 -1.61 -16.07 19.23
C ASP A 293 -2.44 -15.55 18.05
N ALA A 294 -3.64 -15.06 18.34
CA ALA A 294 -4.55 -14.45 17.37
C ALA A 294 -3.98 -13.21 16.66
N SER A 295 -2.89 -12.62 17.17
CA SER A 295 -2.20 -11.49 16.53
C SER A 295 -1.74 -11.79 15.09
N ILE A 296 -1.58 -13.06 14.73
CA ILE A 296 -1.24 -13.45 13.35
C ILE A 296 -2.34 -13.03 12.36
N PHE A 297 -3.62 -13.17 12.71
CA PHE A 297 -4.71 -12.71 11.85
C PHE A 297 -4.69 -11.21 11.62
N PHE A 298 -4.41 -10.45 12.70
CA PHE A 298 -4.21 -9.01 12.58
C PHE A 298 -3.08 -8.68 11.60
N SER A 299 -1.97 -9.41 11.69
CA SER A 299 -0.79 -9.21 10.84
C SER A 299 -1.08 -9.56 9.38
N ILE A 300 -1.79 -10.65 9.12
CA ILE A 300 -2.23 -11.06 7.78
C ILE A 300 -3.10 -9.99 7.14
N ILE A 301 -4.11 -9.49 7.88
CA ILE A 301 -5.01 -8.43 7.42
C ILE A 301 -4.23 -7.15 7.10
N LYS A 302 -3.39 -6.71 8.02
CA LYS A 302 -2.62 -5.47 7.84
C LYS A 302 -1.57 -5.57 6.74
N GLN A 303 -0.99 -6.74 6.54
CA GLN A 303 -0.06 -6.97 5.43
C GLN A 303 -0.76 -6.83 4.06
N LEU A 304 -1.98 -7.35 3.91
CA LEU A 304 -2.77 -7.16 2.70
C LEU A 304 -3.15 -5.69 2.51
N GLU A 305 -3.67 -5.04 3.56
CA GLU A 305 -4.02 -3.61 3.52
C GLU A 305 -2.81 -2.74 3.16
N ASP A 306 -1.65 -2.99 3.76
CA ASP A 306 -0.43 -2.23 3.50
C ASP A 306 0.07 -2.43 2.06
N ARG A 307 0.05 -3.66 1.56
CA ARG A 307 0.44 -3.97 0.19
C ARG A 307 -0.39 -3.19 -0.84
N ILE A 308 -1.71 -3.12 -0.63
CA ILE A 308 -2.63 -2.46 -1.55
C ILE A 308 -2.56 -0.93 -1.42
N ASN A 309 -2.50 -0.41 -0.19
CA ASN A 309 -2.58 1.03 0.06
C ASN A 309 -1.25 1.78 -0.05
N SER A 310 -0.10 1.08 -0.04
CA SER A 310 1.22 1.72 0.04
C SER A 310 1.46 2.76 -1.04
N GLU A 311 1.05 2.51 -2.27
CA GLU A 311 1.23 3.45 -3.37
C GLU A 311 0.40 4.72 -3.16
N ASN A 312 -0.89 4.58 -2.82
CA ASN A 312 -1.76 5.69 -2.53
C ASN A 312 -1.23 6.51 -1.34
N ASP A 313 -0.92 5.84 -0.25
CA ASP A 313 -0.60 6.48 1.02
C ASP A 313 0.77 7.17 1.01
N THR A 314 1.75 6.60 0.29
CA THR A 314 3.05 7.25 0.10
C THR A 314 2.96 8.50 -0.76
N GLN A 315 2.16 8.46 -1.83
CA GLN A 315 2.02 9.60 -2.74
C GLN A 315 1.16 10.73 -2.16
N LEU A 316 0.08 10.39 -1.44
CA LEU A 316 -0.83 11.37 -0.86
C LEU A 316 -0.33 11.92 0.46
N GLY A 317 -0.01 11.02 1.39
CA GLY A 317 0.29 11.34 2.78
C GLY A 317 1.78 11.32 3.14
N MET A 318 2.68 11.04 2.17
CA MET A 318 4.11 10.84 2.42
C MET A 318 4.38 9.75 3.47
N VAL A 319 3.45 8.80 3.58
CA VAL A 319 3.52 7.72 4.55
C VAL A 319 4.79 6.90 4.32
N ARG A 320 5.47 6.54 5.41
CA ARG A 320 6.73 5.80 5.35
C ARG A 320 6.49 4.31 5.10
N VAL A 321 7.51 3.67 4.52
CA VAL A 321 7.52 2.24 4.22
C VAL A 321 8.66 1.58 4.97
N ILE A 322 8.37 0.45 5.60
CA ILE A 322 9.32 -0.49 6.19
C ILE A 322 9.39 -1.69 5.27
N LEU A 323 10.57 -2.04 4.79
CA LEU A 323 10.76 -3.23 3.97
C LEU A 323 11.31 -4.37 4.82
N LEU A 324 10.55 -5.45 4.91
CA LEU A 324 10.97 -6.73 5.49
C LEU A 324 11.29 -7.71 4.34
N VAL A 325 12.49 -8.26 4.32
CA VAL A 325 12.92 -9.29 3.36
C VAL A 325 13.20 -10.58 4.10
N GLU A 326 12.30 -11.55 3.92
CA GLU A 326 12.35 -12.85 4.59
C GLU A 326 11.52 -13.84 3.76
N ASP A 327 12.09 -14.95 3.36
CA ASP A 327 11.44 -16.00 2.56
C ASP A 327 10.75 -17.07 3.41
N SER A 328 11.22 -17.27 4.66
CA SER A 328 10.71 -18.29 5.55
C SER A 328 9.36 -17.91 6.20
N PRO A 329 8.27 -18.69 5.96
CA PRO A 329 6.97 -18.48 6.59
C PRO A 329 7.01 -18.41 8.12
N ILE A 330 7.88 -19.17 8.77
CA ILE A 330 8.05 -19.15 10.23
C ILE A 330 8.50 -17.78 10.71
N TYR A 331 9.55 -17.24 10.07
CA TYR A 331 10.15 -16.01 10.53
C TYR A 331 9.31 -14.80 10.14
N TYR A 332 8.86 -14.69 8.90
CA TYR A 332 8.06 -13.51 8.56
C TYR A 332 6.70 -13.46 9.28
N SER A 333 6.05 -14.60 9.57
CA SER A 333 4.82 -14.63 10.38
C SER A 333 5.07 -14.05 11.78
N ARG A 334 6.17 -14.44 12.42
CA ARG A 334 6.56 -13.95 13.73
C ARG A 334 6.97 -12.48 13.69
N TYR A 335 7.76 -12.07 12.70
CA TYR A 335 8.26 -10.71 12.58
C TYR A 335 7.15 -9.71 12.25
N LEU A 336 6.24 -10.06 11.35
CA LEU A 336 5.10 -9.21 11.04
C LEU A 336 4.24 -8.96 12.28
N SER A 337 3.99 -9.99 13.10
CA SER A 337 3.24 -9.85 14.35
C SER A 337 3.93 -8.87 15.31
N PHE A 338 5.25 -8.96 15.46
CA PHE A 338 6.02 -8.04 16.29
C PHE A 338 6.07 -6.63 15.72
N LEU A 339 6.36 -6.50 14.42
CA LEU A 339 6.48 -5.20 13.77
C LEU A 339 5.16 -4.43 13.79
N TYR A 340 4.03 -5.10 13.46
CA TYR A 340 2.72 -4.46 13.54
C TYR A 340 2.38 -4.02 14.96
N LYS A 341 2.62 -4.87 15.95
CA LYS A 341 2.39 -4.53 17.36
C LYS A 341 3.19 -3.28 17.75
N VAL A 342 4.50 -3.29 17.53
CA VAL A 342 5.37 -2.16 17.89
C VAL A 342 4.97 -0.89 17.14
N ILE A 343 4.77 -0.96 15.82
CA ILE A 343 4.41 0.21 15.00
C ILE A 343 3.09 0.81 15.46
N MET A 344 2.09 -0.03 15.73
CA MET A 344 0.77 0.43 16.17
C MET A 344 0.85 1.09 17.54
N GLU A 345 1.54 0.47 18.50
CA GLU A 345 1.71 1.01 19.86
C GLU A 345 2.46 2.33 19.85
N GLN A 346 3.58 2.42 19.12
CA GLN A 346 4.36 3.64 19.00
C GLN A 346 3.58 4.75 18.29
N THR A 347 2.86 4.43 17.22
CA THR A 347 2.02 5.40 16.51
C THR A 347 0.91 5.93 17.44
N LYS A 348 0.24 5.03 18.17
CA LYS A 348 -0.79 5.41 19.14
C LYS A 348 -0.24 6.34 20.23
N ARG A 349 0.96 6.03 20.76
CA ARG A 349 1.63 6.88 21.76
C ARG A 349 1.81 8.30 21.23
N ILE A 350 2.39 8.46 20.04
CA ILE A 350 2.60 9.77 19.43
C ILE A 350 1.28 10.52 19.19
N ILE A 351 0.25 9.82 18.70
CA ILE A 351 -1.05 10.44 18.41
C ILE A 351 -1.71 10.96 19.70
N ASN A 352 -1.62 10.20 20.79
CA ASN A 352 -2.18 10.61 22.08
C ASN A 352 -1.50 11.85 22.67
N ASP A 353 -0.21 12.05 22.37
CA ASP A 353 0.52 13.24 22.81
C ASP A 353 0.10 14.52 22.06
N VAL A 354 -0.53 14.39 20.88
CA VAL A 354 -0.82 15.52 19.99
C VAL A 354 -2.30 15.90 19.97
N SER A 355 -3.23 14.96 20.14
CA SER A 355 -4.67 15.21 19.98
C SER A 355 -5.52 14.58 21.07
N THR A 356 -6.59 15.30 21.45
CA THR A 356 -7.65 14.80 22.35
C THR A 356 -8.88 14.30 21.60
N ASP A 357 -9.01 14.62 20.29
CA ASP A 357 -10.14 14.20 19.46
C ASP A 357 -9.97 12.74 19.01
N GLU A 358 -10.90 11.88 19.41
CA GLU A 358 -10.87 10.43 19.10
C GLU A 358 -11.02 10.15 17.59
N LEU A 359 -11.84 10.91 16.87
CA LEU A 359 -11.98 10.73 15.43
C LEU A 359 -10.68 11.07 14.71
N TYR A 360 -10.03 12.14 15.12
CA TYR A 360 -8.74 12.56 14.57
C TYR A 360 -7.64 11.53 14.86
N LYS A 361 -7.63 10.94 16.05
CA LYS A 361 -6.70 9.85 16.41
C LYS A 361 -6.83 8.65 15.47
N VAL A 362 -8.08 8.25 15.23
CA VAL A 362 -8.37 7.16 14.31
C VAL A 362 -7.90 7.45 12.88
N LEU A 363 -8.13 8.66 12.39
CA LEU A 363 -7.70 9.08 11.06
C LEU A 363 -6.17 9.13 10.95
N ARG A 364 -5.49 9.66 11.95
CA ARG A 364 -4.02 9.70 11.98
C ARG A 364 -3.37 8.32 12.03
N MET A 365 -4.01 7.32 12.62
CA MET A 365 -3.52 5.94 12.62
C MET A 365 -3.38 5.38 11.19
N ARG A 366 -4.11 5.93 10.21
CA ARG A 366 -3.97 5.55 8.79
C ARG A 366 -2.63 5.96 8.20
N ALA A 367 -1.99 7.00 8.74
CA ALA A 367 -0.69 7.49 8.31
C ALA A 367 0.50 6.74 8.95
N ARG A 368 0.26 5.69 9.72
CA ARG A 368 1.33 4.84 10.25
C ARG A 368 2.21 4.28 9.14
N PRO A 369 3.48 4.00 9.39
CA PRO A 369 4.34 3.33 8.42
C PRO A 369 3.73 2.02 7.91
N LYS A 370 3.84 1.78 6.60
CA LYS A 370 3.40 0.54 5.95
C LYS A 370 4.51 -0.48 5.98
N ILE A 371 4.17 -1.73 6.22
CA ILE A 371 5.13 -2.83 6.20
C ILE A 371 4.94 -3.62 4.90
N LEU A 372 5.97 -3.65 4.07
CA LEU A 372 6.01 -4.45 2.85
C LEU A 372 6.92 -5.65 3.05
N LEU A 373 6.43 -6.82 2.69
CA LEU A 373 7.17 -8.08 2.71
C LEU A 373 7.65 -8.40 1.29
N ALA A 374 8.94 -8.72 1.15
CA ALA A 374 9.54 -9.33 -0.04
C ALA A 374 10.10 -10.71 0.35
N LYS A 375 9.96 -11.69 -0.55
CA LYS A 375 10.44 -13.05 -0.31
C LYS A 375 11.70 -13.39 -1.09
N ASN A 376 12.05 -12.59 -2.09
CA ASN A 376 13.24 -12.75 -2.91
C ASN A 376 13.94 -11.43 -3.16
N TYR A 377 15.09 -11.49 -3.80
CA TYR A 377 15.93 -10.33 -4.07
C TYR A 377 15.27 -9.35 -5.04
N GLU A 378 14.63 -9.84 -6.07
CA GLU A 378 14.02 -9.05 -7.15
C GLU A 378 12.85 -8.22 -6.62
N GLU A 379 11.95 -8.84 -5.85
CA GLU A 379 10.87 -8.13 -5.17
C GLU A 379 11.41 -7.03 -4.23
N ALA A 380 12.46 -7.35 -3.48
CA ALA A 380 13.06 -6.37 -2.57
C ALA A 380 13.65 -5.17 -3.32
N VAL A 381 14.33 -5.40 -4.45
CA VAL A 381 14.88 -4.34 -5.32
C VAL A 381 13.78 -3.49 -5.92
N GLU A 382 12.69 -4.10 -6.41
CA GLU A 382 11.55 -3.39 -6.96
C GLU A 382 10.92 -2.47 -5.91
N ILE A 383 10.70 -2.95 -4.69
CA ILE A 383 10.16 -2.16 -3.59
C ILE A 383 11.12 -1.01 -3.21
N ILE A 384 12.43 -1.25 -3.12
CA ILE A 384 13.43 -0.22 -2.83
C ILE A 384 13.39 0.88 -3.88
N ASP A 385 13.34 0.52 -5.16
CA ASP A 385 13.34 1.49 -6.25
C ASP A 385 12.04 2.28 -6.32
N LYS A 386 10.90 1.60 -6.16
CA LYS A 386 9.57 2.21 -6.18
C LYS A 386 9.37 3.18 -5.02
N TYR A 387 9.77 2.78 -3.82
CA TYR A 387 9.52 3.56 -2.59
C TYR A 387 10.76 4.26 -2.04
N ARG A 388 11.83 4.45 -2.81
CA ARG A 388 13.12 4.99 -2.37
C ARG A 388 13.04 6.28 -1.54
N HIS A 389 12.05 7.15 -1.82
CA HIS A 389 11.85 8.42 -1.11
C HIS A 389 11.03 8.29 0.17
N PHE A 390 10.36 7.17 0.34
CA PHE A 390 9.46 6.89 1.46
C PHE A 390 9.99 5.76 2.35
N LEU A 391 11.02 5.04 1.90
CA LEU A 391 11.60 3.95 2.67
C LEU A 391 12.22 4.49 3.96
N SER A 392 11.83 3.93 5.10
CA SER A 392 12.33 4.33 6.43
C SER A 392 13.38 3.37 6.96
N CYS A 393 13.29 2.10 6.61
CA CYS A 393 14.32 1.10 6.93
C CYS A 393 14.20 -0.15 6.06
N LEU A 394 15.28 -0.93 6.07
CA LEU A 394 15.35 -2.27 5.51
C LEU A 394 15.68 -3.26 6.63
N ILE A 395 14.86 -4.29 6.77
CA ILE A 395 15.08 -5.44 7.63
C ILE A 395 15.23 -6.64 6.70
N THR A 396 16.40 -7.27 6.66
CA THR A 396 16.66 -8.35 5.70
C THR A 396 17.31 -9.57 6.34
N ASP A 397 16.87 -10.75 5.94
CA ASP A 397 17.63 -11.96 6.16
C ASP A 397 18.94 -11.93 5.35
N VAL A 398 19.86 -12.83 5.67
CA VAL A 398 21.12 -13.02 4.94
C VAL A 398 20.93 -13.89 3.71
N LYS A 399 20.10 -14.94 3.81
CA LYS A 399 19.99 -16.03 2.84
C LYS A 399 18.57 -16.11 2.30
N PHE A 400 18.39 -15.91 1.02
CA PHE A 400 17.11 -16.07 0.31
C PHE A 400 17.35 -16.16 -1.19
N GLU A 401 16.30 -16.43 -1.96
CA GLU A 401 16.34 -16.60 -3.40
C GLU A 401 16.76 -15.32 -4.14
N ARG A 402 17.59 -15.49 -5.17
CA ARG A 402 18.01 -14.47 -6.12
C ARG A 402 18.17 -15.08 -7.52
N ASN A 403 17.53 -14.51 -8.53
CA ASN A 403 17.48 -15.02 -9.91
C ASN A 403 16.97 -16.47 -10.00
N GLY A 404 16.05 -16.87 -9.14
CA GLY A 404 15.48 -18.23 -9.12
C GLY A 404 16.38 -19.27 -8.43
N GLU A 405 17.49 -18.84 -7.81
CA GLU A 405 18.41 -19.73 -7.07
C GLU A 405 18.63 -19.24 -5.64
N PHE A 406 18.85 -20.16 -4.71
CA PHE A 406 19.15 -19.83 -3.33
C PHE A 406 20.55 -19.21 -3.21
N ASP A 407 20.64 -17.94 -2.76
CA ASP A 407 21.90 -17.20 -2.57
C ASP A 407 22.19 -17.03 -1.07
N GLU A 408 23.23 -17.66 -0.56
CA GLU A 408 23.66 -17.57 0.86
C GLU A 408 24.10 -16.16 1.29
N LYS A 409 24.26 -15.23 0.36
CA LYS A 409 24.70 -13.85 0.59
C LYS A 409 23.76 -12.82 -0.02
N ALA A 410 22.53 -13.19 -0.35
CA ALA A 410 21.55 -12.32 -0.97
C ALA A 410 21.32 -11.04 -0.17
N GLY A 411 21.14 -11.15 1.15
CA GLY A 411 20.94 -10.01 2.04
C GLY A 411 22.14 -9.07 2.10
N LEU A 412 23.36 -9.59 2.06
CA LEU A 412 24.56 -8.74 2.00
C LEU A 412 24.68 -7.99 0.67
N ARG A 413 24.26 -8.61 -0.43
CA ARG A 413 24.18 -7.94 -1.75
C ARG A 413 23.10 -6.87 -1.75
N LEU A 414 21.97 -7.16 -1.13
CA LEU A 414 20.86 -6.22 -0.99
C LEU A 414 21.24 -5.02 -0.13
N LEU A 415 21.96 -5.22 0.98
CA LEU A 415 22.51 -4.14 1.79
C LEU A 415 23.42 -3.22 0.97
N LYS A 416 24.35 -3.78 0.19
CA LYS A 416 25.24 -3.00 -0.68
C LYS A 416 24.47 -2.22 -1.74
N TYR A 417 23.46 -2.85 -2.35
CA TYR A 417 22.58 -2.19 -3.32
C TYR A 417 21.85 -1.00 -2.69
N THR A 418 21.27 -1.23 -1.52
CA THR A 418 20.52 -0.22 -0.78
C THR A 418 21.40 0.95 -0.37
N GLN A 419 22.57 0.69 0.18
CA GLN A 419 23.54 1.72 0.62
C GLN A 419 24.07 2.58 -0.54
N LYS A 420 24.24 1.98 -1.73
CA LYS A 420 24.62 2.73 -2.93
C LYS A 420 23.56 3.75 -3.31
N LYS A 421 22.27 3.43 -3.13
CA LYS A 421 21.13 4.31 -3.49
C LYS A 421 20.68 5.21 -2.35
N LEU A 422 20.73 4.71 -1.13
CA LEU A 422 20.18 5.32 0.09
C LEU A 422 21.22 5.24 1.22
N LYS A 423 22.26 6.07 1.15
CA LYS A 423 23.45 6.00 2.02
C LYS A 423 23.18 5.95 3.53
N ASN A 424 22.10 6.60 3.98
CA ASN A 424 21.79 6.79 5.40
C ASN A 424 20.53 6.02 5.83
N LEU A 425 20.06 5.05 5.04
CA LEU A 425 18.90 4.27 5.41
C LEU A 425 19.25 3.34 6.58
N PRO A 426 18.50 3.36 7.69
CA PRO A 426 18.65 2.38 8.76
C PRO A 426 18.42 0.96 8.23
N THR A 427 19.34 0.05 8.52
CA THR A 427 19.26 -1.33 8.06
C THR A 427 19.49 -2.31 9.20
N VAL A 428 18.76 -3.42 9.15
CA VAL A 428 18.90 -4.56 10.06
C VAL A 428 19.23 -5.79 9.23
N LEU A 429 20.29 -6.48 9.61
CA LEU A 429 20.63 -7.80 9.09
C LEU A 429 20.22 -8.86 10.09
N GLN A 430 19.51 -9.88 9.65
CA GLN A 430 19.05 -10.98 10.48
C GLN A 430 19.75 -12.28 10.06
N SER A 431 20.11 -13.10 11.03
CA SER A 431 20.62 -14.45 10.78
C SER A 431 20.49 -15.31 12.04
N SER A 432 20.41 -16.62 11.85
CA SER A 432 20.63 -17.62 12.92
C SER A 432 22.12 -17.86 13.19
N ASP A 433 23.01 -17.34 12.35
CA ASP A 433 24.47 -17.45 12.50
C ASP A 433 25.05 -16.12 13.00
N SER A 434 25.57 -16.14 14.22
CA SER A 434 26.16 -14.97 14.89
C SER A 434 27.43 -14.44 14.20
N SER A 435 28.08 -15.22 13.31
CA SER A 435 29.25 -14.78 12.55
C SER A 435 28.97 -13.56 11.67
N TYR A 436 27.72 -13.37 11.23
CA TYR A 436 27.29 -12.21 10.46
C TYR A 436 27.21 -10.90 11.25
N SER A 437 27.30 -10.94 12.59
CA SER A 437 27.29 -9.75 13.43
C SER A 437 28.43 -8.77 13.08
N SER A 438 29.66 -9.28 12.92
CA SER A 438 30.81 -8.45 12.52
C SER A 438 30.63 -7.85 11.12
N ILE A 439 30.05 -8.61 10.19
CA ILE A 439 29.77 -8.16 8.82
C ILE A 439 28.69 -7.09 8.81
N ALA A 440 27.66 -7.23 9.64
CA ALA A 440 26.62 -6.22 9.78
C ALA A 440 27.21 -4.88 10.24
N VAL A 441 28.04 -4.88 11.28
CA VAL A 441 28.72 -3.67 11.79
C VAL A 441 29.61 -3.03 10.72
N GLN A 442 30.39 -3.81 9.96
CA GLN A 442 31.21 -3.31 8.86
C GLN A 442 30.39 -2.63 7.75
N ASN A 443 29.14 -3.04 7.59
CA ASN A 443 28.18 -2.44 6.64
C ASN A 443 27.24 -1.42 7.29
N ASN A 444 27.57 -0.87 8.45
CA ASN A 444 26.71 0.07 9.19
C ASN A 444 25.26 -0.41 9.36
N SER A 445 25.07 -1.69 9.56
CA SER A 445 23.78 -2.34 9.77
C SER A 445 23.69 -2.89 11.19
N LEU A 446 22.52 -2.81 11.81
CA LEU A 446 22.25 -3.49 13.05
C LEU A 446 22.16 -5.00 12.79
N PHE A 447 22.65 -5.83 13.71
CA PHE A 447 22.47 -7.28 13.66
C PHE A 447 21.43 -7.73 14.68
N ILE A 448 20.49 -8.55 14.26
CA ILE A 448 19.51 -9.21 15.13
C ILE A 448 19.58 -10.72 14.89
N HIS A 449 19.84 -11.46 15.97
CA HIS A 449 19.87 -12.93 15.91
C HIS A 449 18.46 -13.49 15.88
N LYS A 450 18.12 -14.38 14.89
CA LYS A 450 16.77 -14.92 14.69
C LYS A 450 16.19 -15.68 15.89
N HIS A 451 17.05 -16.27 16.71
CA HIS A 451 16.69 -17.02 17.92
C HIS A 451 16.94 -16.23 19.22
N SER A 452 17.02 -14.89 19.15
CA SER A 452 17.17 -14.07 20.35
C SER A 452 15.92 -14.16 21.23
N ASP A 453 16.10 -14.43 22.52
CA ASP A 453 15.01 -14.36 23.52
C ASP A 453 14.46 -12.94 23.68
N LYS A 454 15.24 -11.93 23.24
CA LYS A 454 14.91 -10.51 23.30
C LYS A 454 14.46 -9.93 21.96
N LEU A 455 14.13 -10.80 21.00
CA LEU A 455 13.83 -10.40 19.61
C LEU A 455 12.79 -9.26 19.52
N TYR A 456 11.69 -9.34 20.29
CA TYR A 456 10.69 -8.28 20.35
C TYR A 456 11.29 -6.95 20.82
N LYS A 457 12.09 -6.98 21.89
CA LYS A 457 12.72 -5.78 22.44
C LYS A 457 13.79 -5.20 21.52
N ASP A 458 14.49 -6.05 20.77
CA ASP A 458 15.48 -5.62 19.79
C ASP A 458 14.80 -4.86 18.64
N PHE A 459 13.66 -5.36 18.14
CA PHE A 459 12.83 -4.65 17.16
C PHE A 459 12.23 -3.36 17.73
N GLU A 460 11.69 -3.38 18.95
CA GLU A 460 11.15 -2.20 19.61
C GLU A 460 12.21 -1.10 19.74
N ASN A 461 13.40 -1.45 20.21
CA ASN A 461 14.53 -0.53 20.33
C ASN A 461 14.96 0.02 18.96
N PHE A 462 15.02 -0.84 17.94
CA PHE A 462 15.36 -0.40 16.59
C PHE A 462 14.33 0.60 16.05
N ILE A 463 13.05 0.27 16.13
CA ILE A 463 11.97 1.12 15.63
C ILE A 463 11.94 2.45 16.39
N SER A 464 12.04 2.42 17.71
CA SER A 464 12.02 3.63 18.54
C SER A 464 13.20 4.55 18.26
N ASN A 465 14.43 3.98 18.15
CA ASN A 465 15.64 4.77 18.03
C ASN A 465 15.94 5.25 16.60
N TYR A 466 15.54 4.47 15.58
CA TYR A 466 15.93 4.75 14.19
C TYR A 466 14.80 5.23 13.28
N LEU A 467 13.54 4.97 13.63
CA LEU A 467 12.40 5.40 12.81
C LEU A 467 11.67 6.65 13.32
N GLY A 468 12.23 7.33 14.31
CA GLY A 468 11.72 8.60 14.81
C GLY A 468 10.56 8.49 15.82
N PHE A 469 10.24 7.30 16.30
CA PHE A 469 9.18 7.10 17.29
C PHE A 469 9.59 7.47 18.73
N GLY A 470 10.88 7.30 19.06
CA GLY A 470 11.43 7.68 20.36
C GLY A 470 11.73 9.17 20.48
N ASP A 471 12.33 9.57 21.61
CA ASP A 471 12.79 10.93 21.84
C ASP A 471 13.87 11.34 20.84
N PHE A 472 13.87 12.60 20.43
CA PHE A 472 14.93 13.10 19.55
C PHE A 472 16.18 13.38 20.37
N THR A 473 17.23 12.62 20.13
CA THR A 473 18.50 12.79 20.82
C THR A 473 19.47 13.58 19.93
N PHE A 474 19.72 14.84 20.30
CA PHE A 474 20.73 15.66 19.65
C PHE A 474 22.12 15.16 20.04
N LYS A 475 22.92 14.81 19.03
CA LYS A 475 24.29 14.28 19.18
C LYS A 475 25.28 15.10 18.39
N ASP A 476 26.54 15.11 18.83
CA ASP A 476 27.65 15.60 18.04
C ASP A 476 28.17 14.54 17.05
N GLU A 477 29.16 14.89 16.22
CA GLU A 477 29.78 13.95 15.27
C GLU A 477 30.48 12.78 15.95
N LYS A 478 30.86 12.91 17.22
CA LYS A 478 31.49 11.87 18.04
C LYS A 478 30.46 10.93 18.71
N GLY A 479 29.15 11.26 18.57
CA GLY A 479 28.06 10.50 19.17
C GLY A 479 27.70 10.89 20.59
N ASN A 480 28.32 11.95 21.16
CA ASN A 480 27.97 12.44 22.49
C ASN A 480 26.58 13.08 22.47
N VAL A 481 25.77 12.78 23.48
CA VAL A 481 24.44 13.36 23.63
C VAL A 481 24.55 14.79 24.15
N ILE A 482 23.98 15.73 23.43
CA ILE A 482 23.95 17.17 23.78
C ILE A 482 22.64 17.52 24.48
N ALA A 483 21.52 17.06 23.93
CA ALA A 483 20.19 17.28 24.47
C ALA A 483 19.21 16.21 23.99
N VAL A 484 18.06 16.11 24.65
CA VAL A 484 16.96 15.18 24.32
C VAL A 484 15.66 15.95 24.27
N ALA A 485 14.85 15.75 23.22
CA ALA A 485 13.52 16.31 23.07
C ALA A 485 12.50 15.17 23.04
N ALA A 486 11.61 15.12 24.01
CA ALA A 486 10.55 14.10 24.07
C ALA A 486 9.36 14.45 23.16
N ASN A 487 9.13 15.73 22.90
CA ASN A 487 7.98 16.22 22.14
C ASN A 487 8.36 17.40 21.23
N MET A 488 7.43 17.80 20.36
CA MET A 488 7.67 18.84 19.34
C MET A 488 7.98 20.22 19.94
N LYS A 489 7.41 20.58 21.11
CA LYS A 489 7.67 21.85 21.77
C LYS A 489 9.11 21.92 22.31
N GLU A 490 9.56 20.85 22.92
CA GLU A 490 10.94 20.74 23.39
C GLU A 490 11.91 20.75 22.22
N PHE A 491 11.61 20.01 21.13
CA PHE A 491 12.39 20.01 19.91
C PHE A 491 12.54 21.43 19.33
N GLU A 492 11.43 22.18 19.19
CA GLU A 492 11.46 23.57 18.70
C GLU A 492 12.32 24.49 19.60
N SER A 493 12.24 24.30 20.91
CA SER A 493 13.03 25.10 21.84
C SER A 493 14.53 24.76 21.80
N LEU A 494 14.85 23.47 21.66
CA LEU A 494 16.23 22.98 21.66
C LEU A 494 16.94 23.24 20.33
N ILE A 495 16.27 23.09 19.18
CA ILE A 495 16.90 23.29 17.87
C ILE A 495 17.48 24.71 17.69
N LYS A 496 16.96 25.70 18.42
CA LYS A 496 17.44 27.07 18.44
C LYS A 496 18.71 27.27 19.29
N LYS A 497 19.04 26.30 20.14
CA LYS A 497 20.12 26.37 21.14
C LYS A 497 21.26 25.38 20.87
N ILE A 498 21.03 24.41 20.01
CA ILE A 498 21.99 23.35 19.67
C ILE A 498 23.11 23.91 18.80
N PRO A 499 24.37 23.51 19.02
CA PRO A 499 25.51 23.90 18.20
C PRO A 499 25.36 23.49 16.72
N ASP A 500 25.86 24.31 15.80
CA ASP A 500 25.75 24.13 14.35
C ASP A 500 26.31 22.78 13.87
N ASN A 501 27.37 22.26 14.48
CA ASN A 501 27.94 20.95 14.15
C ASN A 501 26.95 19.80 14.42
N SER A 502 26.16 19.88 15.50
CA SER A 502 25.10 18.91 15.77
C SER A 502 23.95 19.06 14.77
N LEU A 503 23.56 20.30 14.43
CA LEU A 503 22.52 20.55 13.43
C LEU A 503 22.92 19.95 12.08
N LEU A 504 24.15 20.18 11.63
CA LEU A 504 24.70 19.64 10.38
C LEU A 504 24.77 18.11 10.42
N PHE A 505 25.20 17.53 11.55
CA PHE A 505 25.24 16.08 11.75
C PHE A 505 23.88 15.43 11.54
N HIS A 506 22.82 15.98 12.13
CA HIS A 506 21.46 15.45 12.02
C HIS A 506 20.82 15.79 10.67
N ALA A 507 21.03 16.98 10.12
CA ALA A 507 20.49 17.40 8.84
C ALA A 507 21.03 16.56 7.67
N SER A 508 22.34 16.29 7.65
CA SER A 508 22.99 15.47 6.61
C SER A 508 22.49 14.02 6.58
N ARG A 509 21.93 13.53 7.67
CA ARG A 509 21.41 12.15 7.86
C ARG A 509 19.89 12.06 7.82
N ASN A 510 19.18 13.16 7.54
CA ASN A 510 17.72 13.23 7.51
C ASN A 510 17.03 12.88 8.86
N HIS A 511 17.75 12.92 9.98
CA HIS A 511 17.20 12.58 11.29
C HIS A 511 16.03 13.48 11.67
N PHE A 512 16.11 14.78 11.38
CA PHE A 512 15.03 15.75 11.65
C PHE A 512 13.77 15.39 10.90
N SER A 513 13.88 15.15 9.58
CA SER A 513 12.72 14.83 8.75
C SER A 513 12.09 13.50 9.16
N MET A 514 12.90 12.49 9.53
CA MET A 514 12.38 11.21 10.00
C MET A 514 11.59 11.36 11.29
N TRP A 515 12.13 12.10 12.25
CA TRP A 515 11.48 12.29 13.57
C TRP A 515 10.23 13.16 13.49
N ILE A 516 10.27 14.25 12.72
CA ILE A 516 9.12 15.15 12.52
C ILE A 516 8.00 14.42 11.79
N MET A 517 8.33 13.67 10.72
CA MET A 517 7.33 12.93 9.94
C MET A 517 6.70 11.74 10.68
N ALA A 518 7.40 11.14 11.65
CA ALA A 518 6.80 10.13 12.50
C ALA A 518 5.71 10.73 13.41
N ARG A 519 5.81 12.02 13.73
CA ARG A 519 4.85 12.76 14.58
C ARG A 519 3.77 13.50 13.78
N GLY A 520 3.86 13.51 12.47
CA GLY A 520 2.86 13.97 11.52
C GLY A 520 2.78 15.39 11.28
#